data_b3dfb6ccd7c7e2970ea21de59ea6284c
#
_entry.id   b3dfb6ccd7c7e2970ea21de59ea6284c
#
_cell.length_a   1.000
_cell.length_b   1.000
_cell.length_c   1.000
_cell.angle_alpha   90.00
_cell.angle_beta   90.00
_cell.angle_gamma   90.00
#
_symmetry.space_group_name_H-M   'P 1'
#
loop_
_entity.id
_entity.type
_entity.pdbx_description
1 polymer ?
#
loop_
_entity_poly.entity_id
_entity_poly.type
_entity_poly.pdbx_seq_one_letter_code
_entity_poly.pdbx_strand_id
1 'polypeptide(L)'
;NELATCALPGKKALIVISSGKSMRTNGYLDRVIDLLKKNGVGSVVYDKILPNPVKDHVMEGAAVAKANGCDFVVGLGGGSSIDSAKSIAVMAKNPGDYWDYVSGGSGKGQPLVNGALPIVAITTTAGTGTEADPWTVITKTETQEKIGYGCDATFPTLSIVDPELMLSVPPELTAFQGMDAFFHAAEGYIANVAQPASDLFALESIRLIADGV
;
A
#
# COMPACT_ATOMS: atom_id res chain seq x y z
N ASN A 1 1.04 -18.56 4.89
CA ASN A 1 0.13 -19.67 4.48
C ASN A 1 -1.34 -19.22 4.45
N GLU A 2 -1.72 -18.16 5.17
CA GLU A 2 -3.11 -17.65 5.25
C GLU A 2 -3.70 -17.37 3.86
N LEU A 3 -2.94 -16.80 2.93
CA LEU A 3 -3.41 -16.49 1.57
C LEU A 3 -3.96 -17.72 0.81
N ALA A 4 -3.55 -18.93 1.16
CA ALA A 4 -4.04 -20.15 0.52
C ALA A 4 -5.40 -20.63 1.06
N THR A 5 -5.81 -20.15 2.24
CA THR A 5 -6.96 -20.71 2.99
C THR A 5 -7.96 -19.65 3.44
N CYS A 6 -7.54 -18.36 3.56
CA CYS A 6 -8.46 -17.30 3.98
C CYS A 6 -9.47 -16.96 2.88
N ALA A 7 -10.58 -16.36 3.29
CA ALA A 7 -11.53 -15.78 2.35
C ALA A 7 -10.91 -14.56 1.67
N LEU A 8 -10.68 -14.66 0.36
CA LEU A 8 -10.20 -13.56 -0.45
C LEU A 8 -11.36 -12.78 -1.09
N PRO A 9 -11.20 -11.47 -1.32
CA PRO A 9 -12.30 -10.61 -1.73
C PRO A 9 -12.69 -10.76 -3.22
N GLY A 10 -12.02 -11.64 -3.97
CA GLY A 10 -12.26 -11.80 -5.40
C GLY A 10 -11.68 -13.09 -5.98
N LYS A 11 -11.73 -13.20 -7.30
CA LYS A 11 -11.26 -14.37 -8.07
C LYS A 11 -10.08 -14.07 -8.98
N LYS A 12 -9.75 -12.79 -9.20
CA LYS A 12 -8.62 -12.39 -10.04
C LYS A 12 -7.91 -11.15 -9.50
N ALA A 13 -6.70 -11.33 -9.02
CA ALA A 13 -5.87 -10.30 -8.40
C ALA A 13 -5.02 -9.54 -9.43
N LEU A 14 -4.88 -8.21 -9.26
CA LEU A 14 -3.71 -7.49 -9.75
C LEU A 14 -2.67 -7.43 -8.63
N ILE A 15 -1.51 -8.06 -8.81
CA ILE A 15 -0.39 -7.98 -7.86
C ILE A 15 0.49 -6.79 -8.26
N VAL A 16 0.58 -5.80 -7.38
CA VAL A 16 1.36 -4.57 -7.58
C VAL A 16 2.64 -4.65 -6.77
N ILE A 17 3.79 -4.55 -7.46
CA ILE A 17 5.12 -4.59 -6.86
C ILE A 17 6.00 -3.46 -7.42
N SER A 18 7.10 -3.17 -6.72
CA SER A 18 8.10 -2.24 -7.24
C SER A 18 8.83 -2.79 -8.45
N SER A 19 9.40 -1.90 -9.27
CA SER A 19 10.27 -2.24 -10.41
C SER A 19 11.64 -2.83 -9.99
N GLY A 20 11.90 -2.85 -8.68
CA GLY A 20 13.10 -3.48 -8.11
C GLY A 20 13.04 -5.00 -8.19
N LYS A 21 14.19 -5.64 -7.90
CA LYS A 21 14.33 -7.10 -8.03
C LYS A 21 13.94 -7.88 -6.78
N SER A 22 13.87 -7.24 -5.60
CA SER A 22 13.76 -7.90 -4.28
C SER A 22 12.57 -8.86 -4.19
N MET A 23 11.38 -8.46 -4.65
CA MET A 23 10.18 -9.32 -4.59
C MET A 23 10.35 -10.62 -5.38
N ARG A 24 11.10 -10.58 -6.49
CA ARG A 24 11.40 -11.75 -7.33
C ARG A 24 12.59 -12.53 -6.77
N THR A 25 13.69 -11.86 -6.44
CA THR A 25 14.93 -12.51 -5.96
C THR A 25 14.71 -13.25 -4.63
N ASN A 26 13.89 -12.69 -3.74
CA ASN A 26 13.54 -13.32 -2.46
C ASN A 26 12.43 -14.37 -2.59
N GLY A 27 11.90 -14.61 -3.80
CA GLY A 27 10.83 -15.57 -4.04
C GLY A 27 9.45 -15.17 -3.50
N TYR A 28 9.28 -13.93 -3.02
CA TYR A 28 8.02 -13.47 -2.40
C TYR A 28 6.90 -13.41 -3.43
N LEU A 29 7.18 -12.90 -4.63
CA LEU A 29 6.19 -12.82 -5.71
C LEU A 29 5.70 -14.21 -6.11
N ASP A 30 6.61 -15.15 -6.35
CA ASP A 30 6.26 -16.51 -6.77
C ASP A 30 5.45 -17.23 -5.69
N ARG A 31 5.84 -17.05 -4.41
CA ARG A 31 5.10 -17.58 -3.25
C ARG A 31 3.67 -17.03 -3.20
N VAL A 32 3.47 -15.72 -3.43
CA VAL A 32 2.13 -15.10 -3.44
C VAL A 32 1.29 -15.64 -4.59
N ILE A 33 1.85 -15.74 -5.81
CA ILE A 33 1.16 -16.30 -6.98
C ILE A 33 0.70 -17.73 -6.71
N ASP A 34 1.59 -18.57 -6.18
CA ASP A 34 1.28 -19.97 -5.86
C ASP A 34 0.19 -20.11 -4.78
N LEU A 35 0.23 -19.27 -3.74
CA LEU A 35 -0.77 -19.28 -2.69
C LEU A 35 -2.15 -18.81 -3.19
N LEU A 36 -2.20 -17.77 -4.02
CA LEU A 36 -3.43 -17.33 -4.69
C LEU A 36 -3.99 -18.43 -5.58
N LYS A 37 -3.14 -19.08 -6.38
CA LYS A 37 -3.54 -20.20 -7.24
C LYS A 37 -4.10 -21.38 -6.44
N LYS A 38 -3.48 -21.72 -5.30
CA LYS A 38 -4.00 -22.77 -4.38
C LYS A 38 -5.38 -22.42 -3.84
N ASN A 39 -5.67 -21.12 -3.67
CA ASN A 39 -6.98 -20.61 -3.25
C ASN A 39 -7.98 -20.44 -4.43
N GLY A 40 -7.61 -20.91 -5.64
CA GLY A 40 -8.45 -20.80 -6.83
C GLY A 40 -8.54 -19.39 -7.42
N VAL A 41 -7.58 -18.52 -7.11
CA VAL A 41 -7.50 -17.12 -7.56
C VAL A 41 -6.46 -16.98 -8.67
N GLY A 42 -6.88 -16.40 -9.81
CA GLY A 42 -5.97 -15.99 -10.87
C GLY A 42 -5.23 -14.70 -10.51
N SER A 43 -4.09 -14.46 -11.16
CA SER A 43 -3.33 -13.21 -10.91
C SER A 43 -2.68 -12.66 -12.17
N VAL A 44 -2.52 -11.34 -12.18
CA VAL A 44 -1.74 -10.56 -13.15
C VAL A 44 -0.76 -9.71 -12.35
N VAL A 45 0.47 -9.54 -12.84
CA VAL A 45 1.50 -8.76 -12.14
C VAL A 45 1.68 -7.40 -12.82
N TYR A 46 1.73 -6.35 -12.01
CA TYR A 46 2.14 -5.01 -12.41
C TYR A 46 3.38 -4.61 -11.59
N ASP A 47 4.53 -4.51 -12.24
CA ASP A 47 5.87 -4.42 -11.62
C ASP A 47 6.63 -3.13 -11.99
N LYS A 48 5.91 -2.03 -12.21
CA LYS A 48 6.53 -0.77 -12.65
C LYS A 48 6.63 0.29 -11.53
N ILE A 49 6.24 -0.02 -10.30
CA ILE A 49 6.20 0.98 -9.24
C ILE A 49 7.61 1.42 -8.86
N LEU A 50 7.83 2.74 -8.86
CA LEU A 50 9.08 3.37 -8.43
C LEU A 50 9.06 3.67 -6.92
N PRO A 51 10.23 3.79 -6.28
CA PRO A 51 10.34 4.52 -5.02
C PRO A 51 9.77 5.94 -5.23
N ASN A 52 8.93 6.44 -4.29
CA ASN A 52 8.10 7.63 -4.52
C ASN A 52 7.20 7.46 -5.76
N PRO A 53 6.09 6.75 -5.63
CA PRO A 53 5.27 6.34 -6.76
C PRO A 53 4.65 7.53 -7.49
N VAL A 54 4.49 7.37 -8.79
CA VAL A 54 3.99 8.44 -9.67
C VAL A 54 2.59 8.13 -10.20
N LYS A 55 1.83 9.19 -10.46
CA LYS A 55 0.46 9.15 -10.98
C LYS A 55 0.35 8.30 -12.26
N ASP A 56 1.29 8.45 -13.18
CA ASP A 56 1.24 7.73 -14.46
C ASP A 56 1.25 6.22 -14.29
N HIS A 57 2.04 5.70 -13.35
CA HIS A 57 2.06 4.27 -13.03
C HIS A 57 0.75 3.81 -12.36
N VAL A 58 0.10 4.67 -11.58
CA VAL A 58 -1.23 4.38 -11.02
C VAL A 58 -2.25 4.24 -12.14
N MET A 59 -2.27 5.18 -13.08
CA MET A 59 -3.20 5.17 -14.22
C MET A 59 -2.94 3.96 -15.14
N GLU A 60 -1.69 3.64 -15.42
CA GLU A 60 -1.31 2.45 -16.19
C GLU A 60 -1.74 1.16 -15.48
N GLY A 61 -1.43 1.03 -14.18
CA GLY A 61 -1.82 -0.13 -13.38
C GLY A 61 -3.35 -0.34 -13.34
N ALA A 62 -4.11 0.75 -13.25
CA ALA A 62 -5.57 0.71 -13.31
C ALA A 62 -6.08 0.23 -14.68
N ALA A 63 -5.45 0.66 -15.77
CA ALA A 63 -5.76 0.19 -17.12
C ALA A 63 -5.47 -1.32 -17.25
N VAL A 64 -4.34 -1.79 -16.70
CA VAL A 64 -4.01 -3.23 -16.67
C VAL A 64 -5.05 -4.02 -15.87
N ALA A 65 -5.47 -3.53 -14.70
CA ALA A 65 -6.51 -4.17 -13.89
C ALA A 65 -7.82 -4.32 -14.68
N LYS A 66 -8.29 -3.23 -15.31
CA LYS A 66 -9.52 -3.21 -16.13
C LYS A 66 -9.43 -4.17 -17.31
N ALA A 67 -8.35 -4.11 -18.08
CA ALA A 67 -8.15 -4.91 -19.29
C ALA A 67 -8.12 -6.42 -19.00
N ASN A 68 -7.68 -6.79 -17.79
CA ASN A 68 -7.59 -8.18 -17.36
C ASN A 68 -8.79 -8.65 -16.52
N GLY A 69 -9.74 -7.79 -16.23
CA GLY A 69 -10.90 -8.12 -15.40
C GLY A 69 -10.50 -8.50 -13.97
N CYS A 70 -9.49 -7.81 -13.40
CA CYS A 70 -9.13 -7.99 -11.99
C CYS A 70 -10.23 -7.42 -11.10
N ASP A 71 -10.60 -8.15 -10.07
CA ASP A 71 -11.69 -7.81 -9.16
C ASP A 71 -11.19 -7.42 -7.75
N PHE A 72 -9.89 -7.52 -7.49
CA PHE A 72 -9.20 -6.93 -6.34
C PHE A 72 -7.72 -6.68 -6.65
N VAL A 73 -7.04 -5.96 -5.75
CA VAL A 73 -5.64 -5.58 -5.90
C VAL A 73 -4.84 -6.11 -4.71
N VAL A 74 -3.64 -6.63 -4.95
CA VAL A 74 -2.67 -7.05 -3.93
C VAL A 74 -1.46 -6.12 -4.00
N GLY A 75 -1.23 -5.31 -2.97
CA GLY A 75 0.02 -4.56 -2.81
C GLY A 75 1.06 -5.42 -2.09
N LEU A 76 2.10 -5.87 -2.79
CA LEU A 76 3.19 -6.66 -2.24
C LEU A 76 4.48 -5.85 -2.21
N GLY A 77 4.96 -5.50 -1.04
CA GLY A 77 6.18 -4.72 -0.88
C GLY A 77 6.11 -3.71 0.25
N GLY A 78 6.90 -2.65 0.14
CA GLY A 78 6.86 -1.50 1.06
C GLY A 78 5.76 -0.49 0.72
N GLY A 79 5.78 0.66 1.41
CA GLY A 79 4.80 1.73 1.27
C GLY A 79 4.47 2.09 -0.17
N SER A 80 5.49 2.31 -1.02
CA SER A 80 5.26 2.68 -2.44
C SER A 80 4.40 1.68 -3.21
N SER A 81 4.59 0.37 -2.98
CA SER A 81 3.80 -0.68 -3.64
C SER A 81 2.37 -0.72 -3.13
N ILE A 82 2.18 -0.59 -1.82
CA ILE A 82 0.85 -0.62 -1.19
C ILE A 82 0.06 0.66 -1.52
N ASP A 83 0.70 1.83 -1.43
CA ASP A 83 0.08 3.12 -1.80
C ASP A 83 -0.36 3.12 -3.27
N SER A 84 0.49 2.60 -4.16
CA SER A 84 0.12 2.45 -5.57
C SER A 84 -1.03 1.46 -5.75
N ALA A 85 -1.06 0.36 -5.01
CA ALA A 85 -2.14 -0.63 -5.08
C ALA A 85 -3.48 -0.01 -4.66
N LYS A 86 -3.50 0.78 -3.58
CA LYS A 86 -4.69 1.53 -3.14
C LYS A 86 -5.17 2.51 -4.22
N SER A 87 -4.25 3.30 -4.77
CA SER A 87 -4.56 4.28 -5.82
C SER A 87 -5.04 3.63 -7.12
N ILE A 88 -4.42 2.51 -7.51
CA ILE A 88 -4.85 1.68 -8.64
C ILE A 88 -6.26 1.12 -8.39
N ALA A 89 -6.57 0.66 -7.18
CA ALA A 89 -7.88 0.15 -6.82
C ALA A 89 -8.98 1.21 -6.97
N VAL A 90 -8.68 2.47 -6.62
CA VAL A 90 -9.55 3.63 -6.88
C VAL A 90 -9.78 3.80 -8.37
N MET A 91 -8.71 3.93 -9.16
CA MET A 91 -8.79 4.22 -10.59
C MET A 91 -9.31 3.05 -11.42
N ALA A 92 -9.24 1.83 -10.92
CA ALA A 92 -9.84 0.67 -11.57
C ALA A 92 -11.38 0.75 -11.61
N LYS A 93 -12.02 1.49 -10.69
CA LYS A 93 -13.49 1.63 -10.62
C LYS A 93 -14.00 3.00 -11.04
N ASN A 94 -13.15 4.01 -11.07
CA ASN A 94 -13.58 5.38 -11.29
C ASN A 94 -13.05 5.95 -12.62
N PRO A 95 -13.78 6.88 -13.24
CA PRO A 95 -13.36 7.55 -14.48
C PRO A 95 -12.36 8.68 -14.19
N GLY A 96 -11.85 9.30 -15.24
CA GLY A 96 -11.01 10.49 -15.18
C GLY A 96 -9.57 10.22 -14.82
N ASP A 97 -8.93 11.17 -14.16
CA ASP A 97 -7.53 11.13 -13.71
C ASP A 97 -7.50 10.96 -12.19
N TYR A 98 -6.44 10.36 -11.66
CA TYR A 98 -6.28 10.19 -10.21
C TYR A 98 -6.29 11.51 -9.46
N TRP A 99 -5.74 12.57 -10.06
CA TRP A 99 -5.72 13.92 -9.47
C TRP A 99 -7.10 14.60 -9.40
N ASP A 100 -8.10 14.06 -10.09
CA ASP A 100 -9.49 14.53 -9.92
C ASP A 100 -10.02 14.27 -8.51
N TYR A 101 -9.52 13.21 -7.83
CA TYR A 101 -9.95 12.78 -6.50
C TYR A 101 -9.09 13.34 -5.37
N VAL A 102 -7.84 13.70 -5.64
CA VAL A 102 -6.92 14.31 -4.66
C VAL A 102 -7.43 15.69 -4.24
N SER A 103 -7.43 15.98 -2.92
CA SER A 103 -8.00 17.22 -2.37
C SER A 103 -6.98 18.33 -2.15
N GLY A 104 -5.68 18.10 -2.40
CA GLY A 104 -4.61 19.08 -2.21
C GLY A 104 -3.98 19.56 -3.50
N GLY A 105 -3.19 20.63 -3.43
CA GLY A 105 -2.46 21.20 -4.58
C GLY A 105 -3.35 21.49 -5.78
N SER A 106 -2.99 20.95 -6.94
CA SER A 106 -3.77 21.07 -8.18
C SER A 106 -4.88 20.01 -8.30
N GLY A 107 -5.14 19.23 -7.27
CA GLY A 107 -6.22 18.23 -7.24
C GLY A 107 -7.60 18.89 -7.19
N LYS A 108 -8.62 18.14 -7.63
CA LYS A 108 -9.99 18.68 -7.74
C LYS A 108 -10.90 18.30 -6.57
N GLY A 109 -10.46 17.37 -5.71
CA GLY A 109 -11.22 16.93 -4.55
C GLY A 109 -12.59 16.33 -4.87
N GLN A 110 -12.74 15.71 -6.02
CA GLN A 110 -14.01 15.09 -6.40
C GLN A 110 -14.34 13.90 -5.49
N PRO A 111 -15.60 13.70 -5.12
CA PRO A 111 -16.01 12.56 -4.33
C PRO A 111 -15.84 11.26 -5.11
N LEU A 112 -15.44 10.19 -4.40
CA LEU A 112 -15.31 8.86 -4.97
C LEU A 112 -16.71 8.21 -5.07
N VAL A 113 -17.24 8.10 -6.28
CA VAL A 113 -18.62 7.64 -6.51
C VAL A 113 -18.74 6.11 -6.50
N ASN A 114 -17.73 5.41 -7.07
CA ASN A 114 -17.80 3.95 -7.27
C ASN A 114 -16.98 3.17 -6.23
N GLY A 115 -16.48 3.83 -5.18
CA GLY A 115 -15.57 3.20 -4.22
C GLY A 115 -14.25 2.77 -4.87
N ALA A 116 -13.63 1.72 -4.34
CA ALA A 116 -12.41 1.12 -4.87
C ALA A 116 -12.58 -0.39 -5.06
N LEU A 117 -11.68 -1.04 -5.81
CA LEU A 117 -11.54 -2.49 -5.72
C LEU A 117 -11.08 -2.88 -4.31
N PRO A 118 -11.47 -4.04 -3.77
CA PRO A 118 -10.90 -4.53 -2.52
C PRO A 118 -9.37 -4.60 -2.57
N ILE A 119 -8.73 -4.31 -1.46
CA ILE A 119 -7.27 -4.21 -1.35
C ILE A 119 -6.75 -5.25 -0.36
N VAL A 120 -5.75 -6.01 -0.78
CA VAL A 120 -4.96 -6.88 0.10
C VAL A 120 -3.56 -6.30 0.20
N ALA A 121 -3.10 -5.99 1.40
CA ALA A 121 -1.76 -5.48 1.64
C ALA A 121 -0.87 -6.59 2.21
N ILE A 122 0.31 -6.77 1.62
CA ILE A 122 1.35 -7.69 2.11
C ILE A 122 2.61 -6.87 2.28
N THR A 123 2.85 -6.40 3.50
CA THR A 123 3.97 -5.51 3.77
C THR A 123 5.29 -6.28 3.92
N THR A 124 6.37 -5.71 3.38
CA THR A 124 7.75 -6.22 3.51
C THR A 124 8.67 -5.21 4.16
N THR A 125 8.12 -4.15 4.72
CA THR A 125 8.82 -3.07 5.42
C THR A 125 8.07 -2.70 6.70
N ALA A 126 8.76 -2.13 7.67
CA ALA A 126 8.22 -1.76 8.98
C ALA A 126 8.48 -0.27 9.27
N GLY A 127 7.72 0.62 8.70
CA GLY A 127 7.89 2.08 8.90
C GLY A 127 6.61 2.83 8.60
N THR A 128 6.14 2.73 7.38
CA THR A 128 5.02 3.53 6.86
C THR A 128 3.65 3.22 7.49
N GLY A 129 3.42 1.97 7.96
CA GLY A 129 2.12 1.58 8.50
C GLY A 129 0.97 1.55 7.48
N THR A 130 1.26 1.76 6.20
CA THR A 130 0.23 1.89 5.14
C THR A 130 -0.68 0.66 5.00
N GLU A 131 -0.26 -0.49 5.49
CA GLU A 131 -1.12 -1.69 5.54
C GLU A 131 -2.28 -1.57 6.55
N ALA A 132 -2.22 -0.58 7.47
CA ALA A 132 -3.21 -0.39 8.53
C ALA A 132 -4.04 0.90 8.38
N ASP A 133 -3.77 1.72 7.37
CA ASP A 133 -4.43 3.01 7.16
C ASP A 133 -5.02 3.15 5.73
N PRO A 134 -5.81 4.19 5.44
CA PRO A 134 -6.35 4.43 4.11
C PRO A 134 -5.43 5.26 3.22
N TRP A 135 -4.36 5.85 3.77
CA TRP A 135 -3.57 6.87 3.08
C TRP A 135 -2.69 6.29 1.97
N THR A 136 -2.52 7.08 0.93
CA THR A 136 -1.58 6.86 -0.17
C THR A 136 -0.85 8.14 -0.46
N VAL A 137 0.42 8.09 -0.80
CA VAL A 137 1.21 9.28 -1.17
C VAL A 137 1.74 9.10 -2.58
N ILE A 138 1.19 9.86 -3.52
CA ILE A 138 1.51 9.76 -4.95
C ILE A 138 2.08 11.09 -5.46
N THR A 139 3.04 11.02 -6.36
CA THR A 139 3.66 12.17 -6.99
C THR A 139 3.06 12.42 -8.38
N LYS A 140 2.64 13.64 -8.64
CA LYS A 140 2.32 14.16 -9.97
C LYS A 140 3.56 14.83 -10.54
N THR A 141 4.19 14.19 -11.51
CA THR A 141 5.49 14.62 -12.04
C THR A 141 5.41 15.92 -12.82
N GLU A 142 4.28 16.19 -13.49
CA GLU A 142 4.07 17.37 -14.31
C GLU A 142 4.10 18.68 -13.50
N THR A 143 3.65 18.62 -12.24
CA THR A 143 3.61 19.79 -11.34
C THR A 143 4.54 19.63 -10.13
N GLN A 144 5.26 18.51 -10.03
CA GLN A 144 6.14 18.16 -8.91
C GLN A 144 5.41 18.15 -7.55
N GLU A 145 4.13 17.84 -7.56
CA GLU A 145 3.32 17.71 -6.36
C GLU A 145 3.38 16.29 -5.81
N LYS A 146 3.65 16.14 -4.50
CA LYS A 146 3.59 14.88 -3.77
C LYS A 146 2.53 15.03 -2.68
N ILE A 147 1.38 14.40 -2.88
CA ILE A 147 0.19 14.66 -2.04
C ILE A 147 -0.41 13.34 -1.55
N GLY A 148 -0.86 13.36 -0.29
CA GLY A 148 -1.60 12.29 0.31
C GLY A 148 -3.07 12.29 -0.11
N TYR A 149 -3.62 11.11 -0.34
CA TYR A 149 -5.03 10.86 -0.54
C TYR A 149 -5.47 9.64 0.25
N GLY A 150 -6.66 9.66 0.81
CA GLY A 150 -7.22 8.51 1.52
C GLY A 150 -8.70 8.72 1.80
N CYS A 151 -9.44 7.63 1.84
CA CYS A 151 -10.86 7.57 2.21
C CYS A 151 -11.19 6.16 2.73
N ASP A 152 -12.40 5.95 3.24
CA ASP A 152 -12.81 4.65 3.78
C ASP A 152 -12.65 3.49 2.77
N ALA A 153 -12.83 3.76 1.48
CA ALA A 153 -12.69 2.76 0.43
C ALA A 153 -11.23 2.34 0.14
N THR A 154 -10.25 3.08 0.63
CA THR A 154 -8.82 2.79 0.46
C THR A 154 -8.19 2.06 1.64
N PHE A 155 -8.94 1.77 2.71
CA PHE A 155 -8.48 0.82 3.74
C PHE A 155 -8.27 -0.56 3.13
N PRO A 156 -7.16 -1.25 3.43
CA PRO A 156 -7.01 -2.65 3.06
C PRO A 156 -8.11 -3.52 3.68
N THR A 157 -8.72 -4.35 2.86
CA THR A 157 -9.70 -5.36 3.32
C THR A 157 -9.02 -6.48 4.11
N LEU A 158 -7.78 -6.77 3.75
CA LEU A 158 -6.93 -7.75 4.42
C LEU A 158 -5.49 -7.25 4.41
N SER A 159 -4.85 -7.27 5.57
CA SER A 159 -3.43 -6.97 5.69
C SER A 159 -2.66 -8.16 6.26
N ILE A 160 -1.57 -8.53 5.61
CA ILE A 160 -0.67 -9.59 6.03
C ILE A 160 0.63 -8.92 6.47
N VAL A 161 0.91 -9.02 7.78
CA VAL A 161 2.13 -8.52 8.41
C VAL A 161 2.90 -9.74 8.91
N ASP A 162 3.87 -10.19 8.13
CA ASP A 162 4.73 -11.33 8.43
C ASP A 162 6.17 -10.83 8.60
N PRO A 163 6.70 -10.80 9.84
CA PRO A 163 8.06 -10.31 10.08
C PRO A 163 9.15 -11.05 9.30
N GLU A 164 8.91 -12.29 8.90
CA GLU A 164 9.86 -13.05 8.08
C GLU A 164 10.12 -12.38 6.72
N LEU A 165 9.14 -11.66 6.17
CA LEU A 165 9.28 -10.93 4.91
C LEU A 165 10.20 -9.71 5.03
N MET A 166 10.50 -9.27 6.25
CA MET A 166 11.34 -8.11 6.55
C MET A 166 12.79 -8.49 6.83
N LEU A 167 13.10 -9.75 7.05
CA LEU A 167 14.46 -10.22 7.39
C LEU A 167 15.51 -9.94 6.31
N SER A 168 15.07 -9.74 5.06
CA SER A 168 15.96 -9.40 3.94
C SER A 168 16.25 -7.90 3.81
N VAL A 169 15.66 -7.05 4.64
CA VAL A 169 15.88 -5.60 4.63
C VAL A 169 17.28 -5.31 5.20
N PRO A 170 18.14 -4.55 4.49
CA PRO A 170 19.46 -4.18 5.01
C PRO A 170 19.35 -3.40 6.32
N PRO A 171 20.34 -3.55 7.25
CA PRO A 171 20.31 -2.88 8.56
C PRO A 171 20.13 -1.35 8.49
N GLU A 172 20.80 -0.69 7.54
CA GLU A 172 20.65 0.76 7.34
C GLU A 172 19.21 1.15 6.99
N LEU A 173 18.56 0.40 6.09
CA LEU A 173 17.16 0.65 5.74
C LEU A 173 16.20 0.28 6.88
N THR A 174 16.55 -0.72 7.69
CA THR A 174 15.79 -1.05 8.89
C THR A 174 15.81 0.11 9.89
N ALA A 175 16.98 0.73 10.10
CA ALA A 175 17.10 1.90 10.96
C ALA A 175 16.27 3.09 10.42
N PHE A 176 16.32 3.36 9.10
CA PHE A 176 15.49 4.42 8.51
C PHE A 176 14.00 4.14 8.67
N GLN A 177 13.57 2.91 8.49
CA GLN A 177 12.17 2.50 8.70
C GLN A 177 11.75 2.63 10.17
N GLY A 178 12.62 2.24 11.11
CA GLY A 178 12.37 2.42 12.53
C GLY A 178 12.20 3.90 12.89
N MET A 179 13.04 4.78 12.35
CA MET A 179 12.91 6.23 12.56
C MET A 179 11.64 6.80 11.89
N ASP A 180 11.25 6.30 10.73
CA ASP A 180 9.99 6.66 10.08
C ASP A 180 8.80 6.29 10.98
N ALA A 181 8.74 5.07 11.49
CA ALA A 181 7.72 4.64 12.44
C ALA A 181 7.74 5.47 13.74
N PHE A 182 8.93 5.82 14.25
CA PHE A 182 9.06 6.68 15.42
C PHE A 182 8.43 8.06 15.19
N PHE A 183 8.73 8.69 14.05
CA PHE A 183 8.17 10.00 13.72
C PHE A 183 6.67 9.94 13.53
N HIS A 184 6.13 8.92 12.87
CA HIS A 184 4.67 8.73 12.76
C HIS A 184 4.00 8.63 14.15
N ALA A 185 4.59 7.86 15.07
CA ALA A 185 4.08 7.75 16.43
C ALA A 185 4.20 9.09 17.21
N ALA A 186 5.35 9.78 17.09
CA ALA A 186 5.58 11.05 17.77
C ALA A 186 4.66 12.16 17.24
N GLU A 187 4.50 12.26 15.92
CA GLU A 187 3.58 13.21 15.29
C GLU A 187 2.13 12.96 15.69
N GLY A 188 1.70 11.70 15.70
CA GLY A 188 0.37 11.30 16.17
C GLY A 188 0.13 11.69 17.62
N TYR A 189 1.13 11.53 18.49
CA TYR A 189 1.04 11.88 19.92
C TYR A 189 0.91 13.39 20.17
N ILE A 190 1.62 14.22 19.40
CA ILE A 190 1.58 15.68 19.56
C ILE A 190 0.52 16.36 18.68
N ALA A 191 -0.23 15.60 17.88
CA ALA A 191 -1.25 16.14 17.00
C ALA A 191 -2.39 16.79 17.81
N ASN A 192 -2.97 17.86 17.30
CA ASN A 192 -4.12 18.53 17.94
C ASN A 192 -5.42 17.69 17.92
N VAL A 193 -5.44 16.60 17.16
CA VAL A 193 -6.53 15.61 17.11
C VAL A 193 -6.22 14.35 17.91
N ALA A 194 -5.10 14.31 18.63
CA ALA A 194 -4.72 13.19 19.49
C ALA A 194 -5.79 12.89 20.55
N GLN A 195 -5.94 11.63 20.88
CA GLN A 195 -6.92 11.14 21.83
C GLN A 195 -6.29 10.09 22.75
N PRO A 196 -6.83 9.88 23.99
CA PRO A 196 -6.23 8.93 24.92
C PRO A 196 -5.99 7.52 24.33
N ALA A 197 -6.85 7.07 23.42
CA ALA A 197 -6.67 5.77 22.77
C ALA A 197 -5.50 5.77 21.78
N SER A 198 -5.37 6.83 20.96
CA SER A 198 -4.23 6.96 20.03
C SER A 198 -2.90 7.15 20.76
N ASP A 199 -2.94 7.88 21.90
CA ASP A 199 -1.75 8.14 22.71
C ASP A 199 -1.14 6.86 23.30
N LEU A 200 -1.99 5.89 23.72
CA LEU A 200 -1.52 4.60 24.20
C LEU A 200 -0.74 3.84 23.13
N PHE A 201 -1.25 3.80 21.89
CA PHE A 201 -0.55 3.17 20.78
C PHE A 201 0.72 3.92 20.39
N ALA A 202 0.68 5.26 20.36
CA ALA A 202 1.83 6.08 20.03
C ALA A 202 2.98 5.89 21.02
N LEU A 203 2.70 5.96 22.33
CA LEU A 203 3.71 5.79 23.38
C LEU A 203 4.31 4.39 23.38
N GLU A 204 3.49 3.34 23.21
CA GLU A 204 4.00 1.97 23.13
C GLU A 204 4.83 1.73 21.86
N SER A 205 4.43 2.31 20.73
CA SER A 205 5.21 2.27 19.49
C SER A 205 6.59 2.92 19.67
N ILE A 206 6.64 4.12 20.28
CA ILE A 206 7.89 4.82 20.58
C ILE A 206 8.80 3.96 21.46
N ARG A 207 8.25 3.34 22.51
CA ARG A 207 9.01 2.46 23.40
C ARG A 207 9.59 1.26 22.67
N LEU A 208 8.76 0.55 21.88
CA LEU A 208 9.19 -0.64 21.12
C LEU A 208 10.29 -0.31 20.09
N ILE A 209 10.15 0.84 19.41
CA ILE A 209 11.14 1.29 18.43
C ILE A 209 12.46 1.63 19.13
N ALA A 210 12.42 2.35 20.26
CA ALA A 210 13.62 2.72 21.01
C ALA A 210 14.40 1.50 21.54
N ASP A 211 13.70 0.40 21.80
CA ASP A 211 14.32 -0.86 22.23
C ASP A 211 14.88 -1.70 21.05
N GLY A 212 14.39 -1.47 19.82
CA GLY A 212 14.67 -2.30 18.64
C GLY A 212 15.57 -1.65 17.57
N VAL A 213 15.85 -0.35 17.64
CA VAL A 213 16.69 0.44 16.70
C VAL A 213 17.91 1.08 17.45
#